data_4ee01ac3836b7c3330e3e72df28d6926
#
_entry.id   4ee01ac3836b7c3330e3e72df28d6926
#
_cell.length_a   1.000
_cell.length_b   1.000
_cell.length_c   1.000
_cell.angle_alpha   90.00
_cell.angle_beta   90.00
_cell.angle_gamma   90.00
#
_symmetry.space_group_name_H-M   'P 1'
#
loop_
_entity.id
_entity.type
_entity.pdbx_description
1 polymer ?
#
loop_
_entity_poly.entity_id
_entity_poly.type
_entity_poly.pdbx_seq_one_letter_code
_entity_poly.pdbx_strand_id
1 'polypeptide(L)'
;LAQGLQNGLILDHIGASLRRILFALLLAAPPAWALGLMAGRIKLAETLLSPIMYLLHPLPKVAFLPILMLLLGLGDGSKIALMGLVVFGQLFMAARDSAKAIAPPLVDSVRSLGCRSWGIFRWVIAPATLPSLISALRVSLGTSIAVLFLSETFASMDGLGWYIMDAWSRVNYPDMYAAILALALLGLSLYLILDALESLALRWREVG
;
A
#
# COMPACT_ATOMS: atom_id res chain seq x y z
N LEU A 1 9.66 -7.67 26.51
CA LEU A 1 9.88 -8.28 25.18
C LEU A 1 10.20 -9.76 25.29
N ALA A 2 11.22 -10.19 26.08
CA ALA A 2 11.62 -11.60 26.19
C ALA A 2 10.51 -12.50 26.73
N GLN A 3 9.75 -12.09 27.73
CA GLN A 3 8.65 -12.89 28.30
C GLN A 3 7.42 -12.94 27.37
N GLY A 4 7.08 -11.85 26.68
CA GLY A 4 5.96 -11.82 25.70
C GLY A 4 6.28 -12.62 24.42
N LEU A 5 7.54 -12.66 23.99
CA LEU A 5 8.02 -13.51 22.90
C LEU A 5 8.03 -14.99 23.29
N GLN A 6 8.39 -15.31 24.55
CA GLN A 6 8.39 -16.69 25.05
C GLN A 6 6.98 -17.29 25.15
N ASN A 7 5.96 -16.47 25.40
CA ASN A 7 4.57 -16.93 25.50
C ASN A 7 3.83 -16.99 24.15
N GLY A 8 4.46 -16.63 23.03
CA GLY A 8 3.86 -16.68 21.69
C GLY A 8 2.80 -15.61 21.41
N LEU A 9 2.27 -14.95 22.43
CA LEU A 9 1.16 -13.98 22.32
C LEU A 9 1.46 -12.81 21.38
N ILE A 10 2.65 -12.21 21.47
CA ILE A 10 3.03 -11.10 20.59
C ILE A 10 3.18 -11.56 19.13
N LEU A 11 3.64 -12.81 18.91
CA LEU A 11 3.82 -13.36 17.56
C LEU A 11 2.49 -13.54 16.84
N ASP A 12 1.44 -13.95 17.53
CA ASP A 12 0.09 -14.06 16.95
C ASP A 12 -0.44 -12.69 16.51
N HIS A 13 -0.23 -11.65 17.32
CA HIS A 13 -0.62 -10.28 17.00
C HIS A 13 0.22 -9.70 15.84
N ILE A 14 1.52 -9.99 15.78
CA ILE A 14 2.38 -9.64 14.64
C ILE A 14 1.85 -10.32 13.36
N GLY A 15 1.52 -11.60 13.44
CA GLY A 15 0.98 -12.36 12.32
C GLY A 15 -0.34 -11.80 11.78
N ALA A 16 -1.25 -11.42 12.68
CA ALA A 16 -2.53 -10.81 12.31
C ALA A 16 -2.32 -9.46 11.60
N SER A 17 -1.49 -8.57 12.17
CA SER A 17 -1.18 -7.26 11.59
C SER A 17 -0.46 -7.39 10.25
N LEU A 18 0.53 -8.28 10.15
CA LEU A 18 1.26 -8.55 8.90
C LEU A 18 0.34 -9.05 7.80
N ARG A 19 -0.52 -10.02 8.12
CA ARG A 19 -1.50 -10.58 7.17
C ARG A 19 -2.40 -9.47 6.60
N ARG A 20 -2.94 -8.59 7.44
CA ARG A 20 -3.80 -7.47 7.04
C ARG A 20 -3.08 -6.53 6.09
N ILE A 21 -1.84 -6.13 6.40
CA ILE A 21 -1.03 -5.26 5.53
C ILE A 21 -0.80 -5.92 4.18
N LEU A 22 -0.35 -7.19 4.17
CA LEU A 22 -0.04 -7.91 2.93
C LEU A 22 -1.27 -8.05 2.04
N PHE A 23 -2.42 -8.46 2.60
CA PHE A 23 -3.66 -8.55 1.82
C PHE A 23 -4.11 -7.19 1.29
N ALA A 24 -4.01 -6.12 2.07
CA ALA A 24 -4.35 -4.78 1.60
C ALA A 24 -3.46 -4.35 0.42
N LEU A 25 -2.15 -4.56 0.50
CA LEU A 25 -1.22 -4.27 -0.58
C LEU A 25 -1.48 -5.13 -1.82
N LEU A 26 -1.61 -6.44 -1.65
CA LEU A 26 -1.82 -7.38 -2.76
C LEU A 26 -3.14 -7.14 -3.51
N LEU A 27 -4.20 -6.78 -2.79
CA LEU A 27 -5.51 -6.53 -3.40
C LEU A 27 -5.60 -5.14 -4.03
N ALA A 28 -4.94 -4.13 -3.46
CA ALA A 28 -5.05 -2.75 -3.92
C ALA A 28 -4.01 -2.37 -4.98
N ALA A 29 -2.76 -2.87 -4.90
CA ALA A 29 -1.68 -2.40 -5.75
C ALA A 29 -1.85 -2.77 -7.23
N PRO A 30 -2.20 -4.01 -7.62
CA PRO A 30 -2.36 -4.34 -9.03
C PRO A 30 -3.46 -3.53 -9.74
N PRO A 31 -4.70 -3.44 -9.22
CA PRO A 31 -5.74 -2.65 -9.88
C PRO A 31 -5.42 -1.14 -9.85
N ALA A 32 -4.82 -0.62 -8.79
CA ALA A 32 -4.41 0.78 -8.73
C ALA A 32 -3.38 1.12 -9.82
N TRP A 33 -2.38 0.26 -9.99
CA TRP A 33 -1.38 0.42 -11.04
C TRP A 33 -2.00 0.34 -12.43
N ALA A 34 -2.78 -0.70 -12.71
CA ALA A 34 -3.41 -0.89 -14.02
C ALA A 34 -4.35 0.29 -14.39
N LEU A 35 -5.24 0.68 -13.48
CA LEU A 35 -6.17 1.79 -13.71
C LEU A 35 -5.45 3.14 -13.77
N GLY A 36 -4.41 3.33 -12.97
CA GLY A 36 -3.57 4.52 -13.01
C GLY A 36 -2.85 4.66 -14.35
N LEU A 37 -2.23 3.59 -14.86
CA LEU A 37 -1.60 3.60 -16.19
C LEU A 37 -2.62 3.88 -17.30
N MET A 38 -3.79 3.28 -17.23
CA MET A 38 -4.88 3.56 -18.18
C MET A 38 -5.29 5.03 -18.15
N ALA A 39 -5.50 5.60 -16.97
CA ALA A 39 -5.83 7.02 -16.80
C ALA A 39 -4.70 7.94 -17.27
N GLY A 40 -3.43 7.53 -17.14
CA GLY A 40 -2.29 8.30 -17.64
C GLY A 40 -2.13 8.30 -19.17
N ARG A 41 -2.68 7.29 -19.88
CA ARG A 41 -2.45 7.09 -21.32
C ARG A 41 -3.71 7.16 -22.18
N ILE A 42 -4.89 6.96 -21.62
CA ILE A 42 -6.17 6.94 -22.31
C ILE A 42 -7.03 8.10 -21.83
N LYS A 43 -7.33 9.05 -22.71
CA LYS A 43 -8.09 10.26 -22.38
C LYS A 43 -9.46 9.97 -21.76
N LEU A 44 -10.17 8.96 -22.25
CA LEU A 44 -11.46 8.54 -21.69
C LEU A 44 -11.32 8.06 -20.25
N ALA A 45 -10.32 7.21 -19.97
CA ALA A 45 -10.05 6.72 -18.60
C ALA A 45 -9.63 7.88 -17.67
N GLU A 46 -8.85 8.82 -18.17
CA GLU A 46 -8.49 10.02 -17.43
C GLU A 46 -9.72 10.85 -17.06
N THR A 47 -10.58 11.15 -18.04
CA THR A 47 -11.78 11.98 -17.84
C THR A 47 -12.76 11.34 -16.85
N LEU A 48 -12.84 10.01 -16.79
CA LEU A 48 -13.75 9.31 -15.90
C LEU A 48 -13.14 9.07 -14.50
N LEU A 49 -11.89 8.63 -14.43
CA LEU A 49 -11.28 8.16 -13.17
C LEU A 49 -10.61 9.29 -12.38
N SER A 50 -9.96 10.25 -13.06
CA SER A 50 -9.21 11.27 -12.35
C SER A 50 -10.07 12.19 -11.48
N PRO A 51 -11.27 12.66 -11.88
CA PRO A 51 -12.11 13.47 -11.02
C PRO A 51 -12.53 12.72 -9.74
N ILE A 52 -12.84 11.43 -9.86
CA ILE A 52 -13.21 10.58 -8.70
C ILE A 52 -12.03 10.52 -7.73
N MET A 53 -10.82 10.28 -8.23
CA MET A 53 -9.63 10.22 -7.40
C MET A 53 -9.29 11.56 -6.75
N TYR A 54 -9.44 12.68 -7.47
CA TYR A 54 -9.25 14.02 -6.92
C TYR A 54 -10.25 14.33 -5.81
N LEU A 55 -11.49 13.86 -5.93
CA LEU A 55 -12.51 14.01 -4.89
C LEU A 55 -12.19 13.15 -3.66
N LEU A 56 -11.75 11.91 -3.89
CA LEU A 56 -11.43 10.95 -2.81
C LEU A 56 -10.10 11.25 -2.11
N HIS A 57 -9.18 11.96 -2.77
CA HIS A 57 -7.82 12.17 -2.24
C HIS A 57 -7.79 12.95 -0.92
N PRO A 58 -8.47 14.13 -0.79
CA PRO A 58 -8.46 14.91 0.43
C PRO A 58 -9.35 14.34 1.55
N LEU A 59 -10.19 13.34 1.26
CA LEU A 59 -11.08 12.78 2.27
C LEU A 59 -10.29 12.00 3.32
N PRO A 60 -10.62 12.17 4.62
CA PRO A 60 -10.01 11.42 5.70
C PRO A 60 -10.48 9.96 5.63
N LYS A 61 -9.70 9.12 4.95
CA LYS A 61 -10.09 7.72 4.65
C LYS A 61 -10.40 6.92 5.91
N VAL A 62 -9.75 7.24 7.04
CA VAL A 62 -10.02 6.60 8.33
C VAL A 62 -11.48 6.80 8.78
N ALA A 63 -12.12 7.90 8.40
CA ALA A 63 -13.53 8.15 8.71
C ALA A 63 -14.50 7.14 8.06
N PHE A 64 -14.04 6.40 7.05
CA PHE A 64 -14.83 5.32 6.44
C PHE A 64 -14.82 4.02 7.25
N LEU A 65 -13.96 3.91 8.29
CA LEU A 65 -13.87 2.69 9.09
C LEU A 65 -15.22 2.21 9.65
N PRO A 66 -16.06 3.05 10.28
CA PRO A 66 -17.37 2.60 10.78
C PRO A 66 -18.29 2.10 9.65
N ILE A 67 -18.25 2.74 8.49
CA ILE A 67 -19.06 2.33 7.31
C ILE A 67 -18.57 0.97 6.81
N LEU A 68 -17.25 0.78 6.70
CA LEU A 68 -16.66 -0.50 6.29
C LEU A 68 -16.95 -1.62 7.29
N MET A 69 -16.96 -1.30 8.59
CA MET A 69 -17.35 -2.26 9.63
C MET A 69 -18.83 -2.66 9.52
N LEU A 70 -19.71 -1.74 9.18
CA LEU A 70 -21.11 -2.03 8.93
C LEU A 70 -21.32 -2.93 7.72
N LEU A 71 -20.57 -2.72 6.64
CA LEU A 71 -20.72 -3.45 5.38
C LEU A 71 -19.98 -4.79 5.36
N LEU A 72 -18.78 -4.85 5.94
CA LEU A 72 -17.87 -6.01 5.88
C LEU A 72 -17.71 -6.73 7.22
N GLY A 73 -18.39 -6.25 8.26
CA GLY A 73 -18.27 -6.77 9.61
C GLY A 73 -17.05 -6.24 10.37
N LEU A 74 -16.95 -6.65 11.65
CA LEU A 74 -15.88 -6.22 12.58
C LEU A 74 -14.55 -6.96 12.38
N GLY A 75 -14.50 -7.92 11.45
CA GLY A 75 -13.33 -8.76 11.18
C GLY A 75 -12.23 -8.06 10.38
N ASP A 76 -11.34 -8.85 9.79
CA ASP A 76 -10.22 -8.39 8.98
C ASP A 76 -10.65 -7.64 7.71
N GLY A 77 -11.81 -7.99 7.15
CA GLY A 77 -12.31 -7.43 5.89
C GLY A 77 -12.41 -5.91 5.88
N SER A 78 -12.98 -5.31 6.93
CA SER A 78 -13.12 -3.85 7.05
C SER A 78 -11.76 -3.15 7.18
N LYS A 79 -10.82 -3.74 7.90
CA LYS A 79 -9.46 -3.21 8.10
C LYS A 79 -8.63 -3.30 6.82
N ILE A 80 -8.68 -4.44 6.14
CA ILE A 80 -8.01 -4.65 4.83
C ILE A 80 -8.58 -3.70 3.79
N ALA A 81 -9.91 -3.54 3.73
CA ALA A 81 -10.56 -2.62 2.80
C ALA A 81 -10.17 -1.17 3.07
N LEU A 82 -10.10 -0.75 4.33
CA LEU A 82 -9.67 0.60 4.70
C LEU A 82 -8.24 0.89 4.25
N MET A 83 -7.30 0.00 4.57
CA MET A 83 -5.91 0.11 4.12
C MET A 83 -5.82 0.07 2.61
N GLY A 84 -6.58 -0.82 1.97
CA GLY A 84 -6.66 -0.93 0.52
C GLY A 84 -7.10 0.36 -0.16
N LEU A 85 -8.09 1.08 0.40
CA LEU A 85 -8.52 2.40 -0.09
C LEU A 85 -7.39 3.44 -0.03
N VAL A 86 -6.58 3.42 1.03
CA VAL A 86 -5.43 4.33 1.17
C VAL A 86 -4.37 4.02 0.13
N VAL A 87 -3.96 2.76 0.05
CA VAL A 87 -2.96 2.25 -0.89
C VAL A 87 -3.39 2.49 -2.33
N PHE A 88 -4.63 2.14 -2.67
CA PHE A 88 -5.18 2.31 -4.02
C PHE A 88 -5.08 3.75 -4.50
N GLY A 89 -5.52 4.72 -3.68
CA GLY A 89 -5.49 6.13 -4.07
C GLY A 89 -4.08 6.65 -4.34
N GLN A 90 -3.12 6.30 -3.48
CA GLN A 90 -1.74 6.73 -3.61
C GLN A 90 -1.06 6.11 -4.84
N LEU A 91 -1.23 4.80 -5.05
CA LEU A 91 -0.63 4.10 -6.18
C LEU A 91 -1.26 4.47 -7.51
N PHE A 92 -2.59 4.67 -7.55
CA PHE A 92 -3.27 5.14 -8.74
C PHE A 92 -2.71 6.48 -9.22
N MET A 93 -2.58 7.46 -8.30
CA MET A 93 -2.05 8.79 -8.65
C MET A 93 -0.60 8.70 -9.13
N ALA A 94 0.25 7.95 -8.44
CA ALA A 94 1.64 7.76 -8.83
C ALA A 94 1.77 7.07 -10.21
N ALA A 95 0.98 6.03 -10.47
CA ALA A 95 0.97 5.33 -11.75
C ALA A 95 0.48 6.21 -12.90
N ARG A 96 -0.60 6.97 -12.66
CA ARG A 96 -1.14 7.92 -13.65
C ARG A 96 -0.13 9.00 -13.99
N ASP A 97 0.46 9.63 -12.99
CA ASP A 97 1.35 10.77 -13.20
C ASP A 97 2.67 10.33 -13.83
N SER A 98 3.22 9.18 -13.43
CA SER A 98 4.41 8.60 -14.07
C SER A 98 4.14 8.18 -15.52
N ALA A 99 2.95 7.62 -15.82
CA ALA A 99 2.59 7.29 -17.19
C ALA A 99 2.43 8.54 -18.08
N LYS A 100 1.89 9.65 -17.54
CA LYS A 100 1.79 10.93 -18.23
C LYS A 100 3.16 11.57 -18.48
N ALA A 101 4.10 11.41 -17.58
CA ALA A 101 5.43 11.98 -17.69
C ALA A 101 6.30 11.34 -18.80
N ILE A 102 5.89 10.19 -19.36
CA ILE A 102 6.63 9.56 -20.46
C ILE A 102 6.53 10.41 -21.71
N ALA A 103 7.70 10.88 -22.19
CA ALA A 103 7.79 11.76 -23.35
C ALA A 103 7.23 11.10 -24.63
N PRO A 104 6.38 11.82 -25.40
CA PRO A 104 5.81 11.29 -26.63
C PRO A 104 6.84 10.75 -27.63
N PRO A 105 8.01 11.39 -27.85
CA PRO A 105 9.02 10.90 -28.78
C PRO A 105 9.53 9.49 -28.45
N LEU A 106 9.58 9.12 -27.17
CA LEU A 106 10.00 7.77 -26.76
C LEU A 106 9.00 6.70 -27.25
N VAL A 107 7.71 7.00 -27.13
CA VAL A 107 6.64 6.13 -27.59
C VAL A 107 6.61 6.05 -29.11
N ASP A 108 6.81 7.18 -29.80
CA ASP A 108 6.76 7.27 -31.26
C ASP A 108 7.96 6.56 -31.90
N SER A 109 9.15 6.62 -31.28
CA SER A 109 10.34 5.88 -31.74
C SER A 109 10.09 4.36 -31.73
N VAL A 110 9.46 3.84 -30.67
CA VAL A 110 9.16 2.39 -30.58
C VAL A 110 8.01 2.01 -31.54
N ARG A 111 7.07 2.92 -31.77
CA ARG A 111 5.99 2.72 -32.74
C ARG A 111 6.51 2.68 -34.18
N SER A 112 7.49 3.53 -34.54
CA SER A 112 8.11 3.54 -35.88
C SER A 112 8.88 2.25 -36.18
N LEU A 113 9.33 1.53 -35.14
CA LEU A 113 9.92 0.19 -35.25
C LEU A 113 8.87 -0.94 -35.41
N GLY A 114 7.60 -0.59 -35.63
CA GLY A 114 6.51 -1.56 -35.84
C GLY A 114 5.90 -2.15 -34.57
N CYS A 115 6.23 -1.62 -33.39
CA CYS A 115 5.67 -2.10 -32.13
C CYS A 115 4.18 -1.77 -32.02
N ARG A 116 3.34 -2.78 -31.76
CA ARG A 116 1.91 -2.63 -31.46
C ARG A 116 1.69 -2.11 -30.03
N SER A 117 0.48 -1.66 -29.72
CA SER A 117 0.10 -1.06 -28.41
C SER A 117 0.51 -1.90 -27.21
N TRP A 118 0.39 -3.24 -27.27
CA TRP A 118 0.83 -4.14 -26.20
C TRP A 118 2.36 -4.16 -26.04
N GLY A 119 3.11 -4.10 -27.14
CA GLY A 119 4.58 -3.99 -27.10
C GLY A 119 5.02 -2.68 -26.47
N ILE A 120 4.39 -1.56 -26.86
CA ILE A 120 4.66 -0.25 -26.24
C ILE A 120 4.36 -0.28 -24.74
N PHE A 121 3.25 -0.89 -24.33
CA PHE A 121 2.92 -1.05 -22.91
C PHE A 121 4.01 -1.85 -22.18
N ARG A 122 4.35 -3.04 -22.69
CA ARG A 122 5.27 -3.96 -22.01
C ARG A 122 6.72 -3.46 -21.97
N TRP A 123 7.19 -2.84 -23.06
CA TRP A 123 8.61 -2.50 -23.21
C TRP A 123 8.94 -1.03 -22.88
N VAL A 124 7.94 -0.16 -22.86
CA VAL A 124 8.13 1.27 -22.58
C VAL A 124 7.38 1.69 -21.31
N ILE A 125 6.04 1.56 -21.32
CA ILE A 125 5.21 2.18 -20.27
C ILE A 125 5.41 1.47 -18.93
N ALA A 126 5.27 0.15 -18.89
CA ALA A 126 5.37 -0.61 -17.63
C ALA A 126 6.77 -0.46 -16.98
N PRO A 127 7.90 -0.65 -17.69
CA PRO A 127 9.21 -0.46 -17.10
C PRO A 127 9.47 1.00 -16.67
N ALA A 128 9.07 1.98 -17.49
CA ALA A 128 9.28 3.39 -17.17
C ALA A 128 8.52 3.87 -15.93
N THR A 129 7.37 3.26 -15.60
CA THR A 129 6.54 3.61 -14.44
C THR A 129 6.88 2.82 -13.19
N LEU A 130 7.59 1.71 -13.31
CA LEU A 130 7.90 0.81 -12.18
C LEU A 130 8.65 1.50 -11.03
N PRO A 131 9.66 2.37 -11.26
CA PRO A 131 10.34 3.09 -10.18
C PRO A 131 9.38 3.96 -9.36
N SER A 132 8.50 4.70 -10.03
CA SER A 132 7.51 5.56 -9.36
C SER A 132 6.50 4.73 -8.57
N LEU A 133 6.12 3.55 -9.08
CA LEU A 133 5.23 2.63 -8.38
C LEU A 133 5.87 2.12 -7.09
N ILE A 134 7.13 1.67 -7.14
CA ILE A 134 7.83 1.16 -5.96
C ILE A 134 8.02 2.26 -4.91
N SER A 135 8.38 3.47 -5.34
CA SER A 135 8.46 4.63 -4.45
C SER A 135 7.11 4.96 -3.80
N ALA A 136 6.02 4.89 -4.56
CA ALA A 136 4.67 5.09 -4.03
C ALA A 136 4.24 3.96 -3.07
N LEU A 137 4.61 2.70 -3.34
CA LEU A 137 4.39 1.57 -2.43
C LEU A 137 5.09 1.81 -1.08
N ARG A 138 6.31 2.33 -1.10
CA ARG A 138 7.08 2.65 0.12
C ARG A 138 6.36 3.70 0.98
N VAL A 139 5.88 4.78 0.37
CA VAL A 139 5.09 5.81 1.06
C VAL A 139 3.76 5.24 1.57
N SER A 140 3.09 4.43 0.74
CA SER A 140 1.84 3.77 1.10
C SER A 140 1.99 2.80 2.27
N LEU A 141 3.14 2.15 2.41
CA LEU A 141 3.43 1.24 3.52
C LEU A 141 3.43 1.99 4.85
N GLY A 142 4.11 3.14 4.92
CA GLY A 142 4.13 3.97 6.13
C GLY A 142 2.73 4.45 6.54
N THR A 143 1.94 4.94 5.58
CA THR A 143 0.56 5.35 5.84
C THR A 143 -0.34 4.17 6.21
N SER A 144 -0.12 2.99 5.62
CA SER A 144 -0.88 1.78 5.94
C SER A 144 -0.64 1.30 7.35
N ILE A 145 0.58 1.40 7.88
CA ILE A 145 0.89 1.05 9.27
C ILE A 145 0.15 1.97 10.25
N ALA A 146 0.09 3.27 9.98
CA ALA A 146 -0.67 4.20 10.80
C ALA A 146 -2.18 3.91 10.77
N VAL A 147 -2.72 3.61 9.59
CA VAL A 147 -4.13 3.23 9.39
C VAL A 147 -4.43 1.88 10.01
N LEU A 148 -3.50 0.92 9.94
CA LEU A 148 -3.61 -0.38 10.61
C LEU A 148 -3.74 -0.19 12.11
N PHE A 149 -2.81 0.54 12.73
CA PHE A 149 -2.86 0.84 14.17
C PHE A 149 -4.24 1.39 14.56
N LEU A 150 -4.69 2.45 13.87
CA LEU A 150 -6.01 3.04 14.14
C LEU A 150 -7.16 2.03 13.94
N SER A 151 -7.14 1.24 12.89
CA SER A 151 -8.20 0.27 12.61
C SER A 151 -8.22 -0.90 13.62
N GLU A 152 -7.07 -1.28 14.14
CA GLU A 152 -6.96 -2.33 15.16
C GLU A 152 -7.32 -1.84 16.55
N THR A 153 -7.25 -0.54 16.85
CA THR A 153 -7.74 0.02 18.11
C THR A 153 -9.27 0.00 18.21
N PHE A 154 -9.97 -0.05 17.07
CA PHE A 154 -11.43 -0.09 17.02
C PHE A 154 -11.92 -1.51 16.73
N ALA A 155 -12.70 -2.08 17.65
CA ALA A 155 -13.41 -3.36 17.46
C ALA A 155 -12.54 -4.50 16.92
N SER A 156 -11.33 -4.67 17.45
CA SER A 156 -10.44 -5.81 17.19
C SER A 156 -10.20 -6.57 18.48
N MET A 157 -9.89 -7.86 18.38
CA MET A 157 -9.44 -8.69 19.49
C MET A 157 -8.04 -9.26 19.24
N ASP A 158 -7.41 -8.86 18.13
CA ASP A 158 -6.08 -9.27 17.73
C ASP A 158 -5.39 -8.17 16.92
N GLY A 159 -4.09 -8.31 16.72
CA GLY A 159 -3.23 -7.35 16.08
C GLY A 159 -2.44 -6.49 17.06
N LEU A 160 -1.36 -5.89 16.57
CA LEU A 160 -0.47 -5.08 17.41
C LEU A 160 -1.12 -3.80 17.92
N GLY A 161 -1.99 -3.18 17.12
CA GLY A 161 -2.74 -1.99 17.52
C GLY A 161 -3.69 -2.27 18.69
N TRP A 162 -4.41 -3.40 18.62
CA TRP A 162 -5.24 -3.86 19.73
C TRP A 162 -4.40 -4.15 20.97
N TYR A 163 -3.30 -4.88 20.85
CA TYR A 163 -2.45 -5.26 21.98
C TYR A 163 -1.82 -4.05 22.67
N ILE A 164 -1.43 -3.02 21.90
CA ILE A 164 -0.95 -1.74 22.45
C ILE A 164 -2.02 -1.09 23.34
N MET A 165 -3.27 -1.01 22.84
CA MET A 165 -4.37 -0.37 23.56
C MET A 165 -4.83 -1.19 24.76
N ASP A 166 -4.84 -2.51 24.67
CA ASP A 166 -5.15 -3.41 25.76
C ASP A 166 -4.09 -3.31 26.88
N ALA A 167 -2.81 -3.33 26.54
CA ALA A 167 -1.73 -3.12 27.50
C ALA A 167 -1.81 -1.74 28.16
N TRP A 168 -2.13 -0.70 27.39
CA TRP A 168 -2.33 0.66 27.90
C TRP A 168 -3.50 0.73 28.89
N SER A 169 -4.64 0.12 28.56
CA SER A 169 -5.85 0.11 29.42
C SER A 169 -5.61 -0.59 30.75
N ARG A 170 -4.72 -1.59 30.76
CA ARG A 170 -4.31 -2.32 31.99
C ARG A 170 -3.13 -1.66 32.73
N VAL A 171 -2.69 -0.48 32.27
CA VAL A 171 -1.52 0.23 32.84
C VAL A 171 -0.23 -0.61 32.80
N ASN A 172 -0.15 -1.55 31.85
CA ASN A 172 1.02 -2.39 31.62
C ASN A 172 1.94 -1.75 30.58
N TYR A 173 2.67 -0.73 31.00
CA TYR A 173 3.58 0.02 30.12
C TYR A 173 4.69 -0.80 29.50
N PRO A 174 5.33 -1.78 30.19
CA PRO A 174 6.33 -2.62 29.56
C PRO A 174 5.83 -3.38 28.31
N ASP A 175 4.64 -3.97 28.37
CA ASP A 175 4.04 -4.67 27.24
C ASP A 175 3.59 -3.70 26.16
N MET A 176 3.07 -2.54 26.53
CA MET A 176 2.72 -1.49 25.58
C MET A 176 3.93 -1.05 24.74
N TYR A 177 5.06 -0.72 25.39
CA TYR A 177 6.28 -0.34 24.69
C TYR A 177 6.88 -1.48 23.88
N ALA A 178 6.77 -2.71 24.36
CA ALA A 178 7.19 -3.89 23.61
C ALA A 178 6.39 -4.05 22.30
N ALA A 179 5.08 -3.84 22.36
CA ALA A 179 4.21 -3.92 21.18
C ALA A 179 4.44 -2.76 20.20
N ILE A 180 4.68 -1.55 20.69
CA ILE A 180 5.05 -0.40 19.84
C ILE A 180 6.36 -0.70 19.10
N LEU A 181 7.35 -1.25 19.81
CA LEU A 181 8.62 -1.63 19.19
C LEU A 181 8.42 -2.76 18.16
N ALA A 182 7.57 -3.75 18.46
CA ALA A 182 7.22 -4.82 17.52
C ALA A 182 6.55 -4.27 16.25
N LEU A 183 5.63 -3.30 16.38
CA LEU A 183 5.01 -2.63 15.23
C LEU A 183 6.02 -1.83 14.41
N ALA A 184 6.95 -1.14 15.05
CA ALA A 184 8.02 -0.41 14.37
C ALA A 184 8.96 -1.36 13.63
N LEU A 185 9.35 -2.48 14.25
CA LEU A 185 10.19 -3.51 13.60
C LEU A 185 9.47 -4.20 12.45
N LEU A 186 8.17 -4.46 12.58
CA LEU A 186 7.35 -4.98 11.48
C LEU A 186 7.36 -4.00 10.30
N GLY A 187 7.15 -2.70 10.56
CA GLY A 187 7.21 -1.67 9.53
C GLY A 187 8.59 -1.57 8.86
N LEU A 188 9.65 -1.58 9.67
CA LEU A 188 11.01 -1.55 9.17
C LEU A 188 11.33 -2.78 8.31
N SER A 189 10.92 -3.98 8.74
CA SER A 189 11.16 -5.21 7.98
C SER A 189 10.48 -5.18 6.62
N LEU A 190 9.22 -4.73 6.55
CA LEU A 190 8.50 -4.57 5.30
C LEU A 190 9.14 -3.51 4.39
N TYR A 191 9.62 -2.41 4.97
CA TYR A 191 10.34 -1.38 4.24
C TYR A 191 11.64 -1.94 3.62
N LEU A 192 12.45 -2.66 4.39
CA LEU A 192 13.67 -3.29 3.91
C LEU A 192 13.42 -4.35 2.82
N ILE A 193 12.33 -5.11 2.94
CA ILE A 193 11.91 -6.05 1.90
C ILE A 193 11.56 -5.31 0.61
N LEU A 194 10.81 -4.20 0.68
CA LEU A 194 10.51 -3.38 -0.50
C LEU A 194 11.78 -2.78 -1.11
N ASP A 195 12.73 -2.34 -0.30
CA ASP A 195 14.00 -1.80 -0.75
C ASP A 195 14.84 -2.85 -1.49
N ALA A 196 14.89 -4.06 -0.94
CA ALA A 196 15.53 -5.20 -1.60
C ALA A 196 14.84 -5.58 -2.91
N LEU A 197 13.51 -5.55 -2.96
CA LEU A 197 12.74 -5.80 -4.19
C LEU A 197 12.99 -4.71 -5.23
N GLU A 198 13.10 -3.44 -4.82
CA GLU A 198 13.44 -2.34 -5.70
C GLU A 198 14.82 -2.55 -6.34
N SER A 199 15.83 -2.84 -5.55
CA SER A 199 17.19 -3.08 -6.05
C SER A 199 17.26 -4.24 -7.04
N LEU A 200 16.47 -5.28 -6.82
CA LEU A 200 16.37 -6.41 -7.75
C LEU A 200 15.60 -6.07 -9.02
N ALA A 201 14.47 -5.35 -8.88
CA ALA A 201 13.58 -5.01 -9.99
C ALA A 201 14.16 -3.92 -10.91
N LEU A 202 15.03 -3.03 -10.38
CA LEU A 202 15.57 -1.87 -11.09
C LEU A 202 17.06 -1.99 -11.43
N ARG A 203 17.64 -3.17 -11.36
CA ARG A 203 19.08 -3.41 -11.69
C ARG A 203 19.51 -2.85 -13.05
N TRP A 204 18.57 -2.78 -14.01
CA TRP A 204 18.82 -2.22 -15.35
C TRP A 204 19.04 -0.70 -15.35
N ARG A 205 18.71 -0.01 -14.26
CA ARG A 205 18.84 1.46 -14.14
C ARG A 205 20.23 1.89 -13.69
N GLU A 206 21.00 1.00 -13.06
CA GLU A 206 22.36 1.27 -12.56
C GLU A 206 23.44 1.12 -13.64
N VAL A 207 23.08 0.70 -14.85
CA VAL A 207 23.99 0.40 -15.96
C VAL A 207 24.05 1.55 -16.99
N GLY A 208 23.51 2.74 -16.65
CA GLY A 208 23.48 3.91 -17.53
C GLY A 208 24.19 5.12 -16.97
#